data_24e3879c3d915a94f211e1b34e5c35fa
#
_entry.id   24e3879c3d915a94f211e1b34e5c35fa
#
_cell.length_a   1.000
_cell.length_b   1.000
_cell.length_c   1.000
_cell.angle_alpha   90.00
_cell.angle_beta   90.00
_cell.angle_gamma   90.00
#
_symmetry.space_group_name_H-M   'P 1'
#
loop_
_entity.id
_entity.type
_entity.pdbx_description
1 polymer ?
#
loop_
_entity_poly.entity_id
_entity_poly.type
_entity_poly.pdbx_seq_one_letter_code
_entity_poly.pdbx_strand_id
1 'polypeptide(L)'
;LRLVPSLLRPGGATLSFREMAAATGKSPATLRHYFGNREALLVESLVTLRRAGAPYLHSAATQPIEGVRASLEWLLKEIVKGWRAAVGMVHALGLTAGLGDEKLGPAYVTEVLEPTLQSAEARIALHIASGELEPCDVRHAAIELLSPLIFGLLHQDNLLGARCRPLDLDQFLNEHLDRFLRAYGRREEPTQTLVRRS
;
A
#
# COMPACT_ATOMS: atom_id res chain seq x y z
N LEU A 1 18.28 3.71 -9.83
CA LEU A 1 18.83 2.47 -10.41
C LEU A 1 18.09 2.12 -11.70
N ARG A 2 18.82 1.86 -12.81
CA ARG A 2 18.23 1.40 -14.08
C ARG A 2 17.57 0.01 -13.98
N LEU A 3 17.80 -0.70 -12.89
CA LEU A 3 17.24 -2.04 -12.63
C LEU A 3 15.77 -1.98 -12.23
N VAL A 4 15.33 -0.92 -11.53
CA VAL A 4 13.96 -0.81 -11.00
C VAL A 4 12.90 -1.11 -12.06
N PRO A 5 12.92 -0.55 -13.28
CA PRO A 5 11.93 -0.87 -14.31
C PRO A 5 11.90 -2.36 -14.69
N SER A 6 13.02 -3.08 -14.60
CA SER A 6 13.08 -4.51 -14.91
C SER A 6 12.50 -5.37 -13.79
N LEU A 7 12.67 -4.95 -12.53
CA LEU A 7 12.04 -5.62 -11.38
C LEU A 7 10.52 -5.43 -11.35
N LEU A 8 10.04 -4.33 -11.92
CA LEU A 8 8.60 -3.98 -11.98
C LEU A 8 7.87 -4.64 -13.17
N ARG A 9 8.50 -5.57 -13.89
CA ARG A 9 7.87 -6.36 -14.93
C ARG A 9 7.46 -7.74 -14.40
N PRO A 10 6.47 -8.41 -15.02
CA PRO A 10 6.17 -9.79 -14.72
C PRO A 10 7.44 -10.65 -14.77
N GLY A 11 7.67 -11.48 -13.73
CA GLY A 11 8.89 -12.26 -13.59
C GLY A 11 10.13 -11.52 -13.06
N GLY A 12 10.04 -10.20 -12.81
CA GLY A 12 11.16 -9.41 -12.28
C GLY A 12 11.65 -9.90 -10.90
N ALA A 13 10.74 -10.41 -10.07
CA ALA A 13 11.07 -10.97 -8.75
C ALA A 13 11.97 -12.22 -8.82
N THR A 14 11.93 -12.96 -9.93
CA THR A 14 12.70 -14.20 -10.12
C THR A 14 14.01 -14.01 -10.89
N LEU A 15 14.35 -12.79 -11.31
CA LEU A 15 15.58 -12.50 -12.02
C LEU A 15 16.81 -12.96 -11.23
N SER A 16 17.67 -13.71 -11.89
CA SER A 16 19.00 -14.05 -11.38
C SER A 16 19.90 -12.80 -11.34
N PHE A 17 20.95 -12.83 -10.54
CA PHE A 17 21.92 -11.74 -10.49
C PHE A 17 22.56 -11.39 -11.84
N ARG A 18 22.74 -12.40 -12.71
CA ARG A 18 23.24 -12.24 -14.07
C ARG A 18 22.24 -11.50 -14.97
N GLU A 19 20.96 -11.85 -14.89
CA GLU A 19 19.90 -11.18 -15.63
C GLU A 19 19.70 -9.74 -15.14
N MET A 20 19.82 -9.49 -13.84
CA MET A 20 19.82 -8.14 -13.27
C MET A 20 20.98 -7.32 -13.81
N ALA A 21 22.18 -7.91 -13.94
CA ALA A 21 23.32 -7.25 -14.53
C ALA A 21 23.05 -6.86 -15.99
N ALA A 22 22.54 -7.80 -16.78
CA ALA A 22 22.17 -7.55 -18.17
C ALA A 22 21.13 -6.41 -18.28
N ALA A 23 20.09 -6.41 -17.42
CA ALA A 23 19.06 -5.38 -17.39
C ALA A 23 19.59 -3.97 -17.06
N THR A 24 20.72 -3.87 -16.35
CA THR A 24 21.37 -2.59 -16.04
C THR A 24 22.42 -2.17 -17.09
N GLY A 25 22.73 -3.03 -18.06
CA GLY A 25 23.82 -2.84 -18.99
C GLY A 25 25.20 -2.92 -18.33
N LYS A 26 25.33 -3.62 -17.19
CA LYS A 26 26.56 -3.80 -16.43
C LYS A 26 26.97 -5.26 -16.38
N SER A 27 28.28 -5.52 -16.13
CA SER A 27 28.74 -6.88 -15.89
C SER A 27 28.32 -7.38 -14.51
N PRO A 28 28.14 -8.71 -14.32
CA PRO A 28 27.91 -9.28 -12.99
C PRO A 28 29.02 -8.94 -11.98
N ALA A 29 30.27 -8.84 -12.44
CA ALA A 29 31.40 -8.44 -11.61
C ALA A 29 31.26 -7.00 -11.12
N THR A 30 30.83 -6.09 -11.99
CA THR A 30 30.54 -4.69 -11.63
C THR A 30 29.45 -4.61 -10.58
N LEU A 31 28.32 -5.30 -10.78
CA LEU A 31 27.24 -5.28 -9.78
C LEU A 31 27.68 -5.90 -8.44
N ARG A 32 28.47 -6.97 -8.49
CA ARG A 32 29.01 -7.60 -7.28
C ARG A 32 29.94 -6.67 -6.52
N HIS A 33 30.72 -5.87 -7.23
CA HIS A 33 31.58 -4.87 -6.60
C HIS A 33 30.80 -3.81 -5.83
N TYR A 34 29.66 -3.33 -6.37
CA TYR A 34 28.86 -2.27 -5.75
C TYR A 34 27.85 -2.78 -4.70
N PHE A 35 27.23 -3.92 -4.93
CA PHE A 35 26.11 -4.41 -4.14
C PHE A 35 26.40 -5.72 -3.40
N GLY A 36 27.48 -6.42 -3.73
CA GLY A 36 27.83 -7.69 -3.14
C GLY A 36 27.04 -8.86 -3.71
N ASN A 37 25.74 -8.94 -3.42
CA ASN A 37 24.87 -10.04 -3.82
C ASN A 37 23.49 -9.57 -4.34
N ARG A 38 22.65 -10.54 -4.71
CA ARG A 38 21.31 -10.33 -5.26
C ARG A 38 20.39 -9.65 -4.23
N GLU A 39 20.41 -10.10 -3.02
CA GLU A 39 19.56 -9.65 -1.91
C GLU A 39 19.84 -8.16 -1.62
N ALA A 40 21.10 -7.78 -1.48
CA ALA A 40 21.49 -6.40 -1.25
C ALA A 40 21.08 -5.47 -2.42
N LEU A 41 21.17 -5.95 -3.67
CA LEU A 41 20.70 -5.21 -4.84
C LEU A 41 19.18 -5.02 -4.83
N LEU A 42 18.42 -6.03 -4.39
CA LEU A 42 16.96 -5.93 -4.23
C LEU A 42 16.59 -4.93 -3.12
N VAL A 43 17.25 -5.00 -1.96
CA VAL A 43 17.05 -4.04 -0.86
C VAL A 43 17.29 -2.61 -1.34
N GLU A 44 18.40 -2.33 -2.03
CA GLU A 44 18.68 -1.00 -2.57
C GLU A 44 17.64 -0.54 -3.60
N SER A 45 17.07 -1.50 -4.33
CA SER A 45 15.97 -1.21 -5.27
C SER A 45 14.71 -0.79 -4.52
N LEU A 46 14.38 -1.42 -3.39
CA LEU A 46 13.26 -1.02 -2.53
C LEU A 46 13.45 0.39 -1.95
N VAL A 47 14.66 0.69 -1.43
CA VAL A 47 15.02 2.04 -0.95
C VAL A 47 14.84 3.09 -2.05
N THR A 48 15.28 2.78 -3.27
CA THR A 48 15.13 3.67 -4.43
C THR A 48 13.65 3.91 -4.76
N LEU A 49 12.83 2.86 -4.73
CA LEU A 49 11.39 2.94 -4.95
C LEU A 49 10.68 3.77 -3.87
N ARG A 50 11.03 3.56 -2.60
CA ARG A 50 10.50 4.38 -1.49
C ARG A 50 10.79 5.87 -1.71
N ARG A 51 12.04 6.20 -2.04
CA ARG A 51 12.43 7.61 -2.31
C ARG A 51 11.63 8.22 -3.45
N ALA A 52 11.44 7.47 -4.53
CA ALA A 52 10.64 7.92 -5.66
C ALA A 52 9.14 8.06 -5.33
N GLY A 53 8.62 7.20 -4.45
CA GLY A 53 7.22 7.22 -3.99
C GLY A 53 6.92 8.21 -2.86
N ALA A 54 7.95 8.77 -2.20
CA ALA A 54 7.76 9.63 -1.02
C ALA A 54 6.82 10.83 -1.24
N PRO A 55 6.89 11.59 -2.34
CA PRO A 55 5.95 12.69 -2.59
C PRO A 55 4.51 12.22 -2.70
N TYR A 56 4.31 11.03 -3.26
CA TYR A 56 3.00 10.41 -3.41
C TYR A 56 2.40 10.00 -2.06
N LEU A 57 3.19 9.35 -1.22
CA LEU A 57 2.79 8.97 0.14
C LEU A 57 2.51 10.20 1.01
N HIS A 58 3.29 11.26 0.84
CA HIS A 58 3.03 12.53 1.51
C HIS A 58 1.67 13.12 1.07
N SER A 59 1.39 13.16 -0.22
CA SER A 59 0.08 13.58 -0.72
C SER A 59 -1.04 12.68 -0.19
N ALA A 60 -0.84 11.37 -0.17
CA ALA A 60 -1.80 10.41 0.37
C ALA A 60 -2.13 10.70 1.86
N ALA A 61 -1.15 11.11 2.64
CA ALA A 61 -1.31 11.47 4.05
C ALA A 61 -2.01 12.82 4.25
N THR A 62 -1.71 13.85 3.43
CA THR A 62 -1.99 15.24 3.76
C THR A 62 -2.91 15.98 2.80
N GLN A 63 -3.19 15.43 1.61
CA GLN A 63 -4.07 16.10 0.63
C GLN A 63 -5.43 16.44 1.28
N PRO A 64 -5.82 17.72 1.34
CA PRO A 64 -7.09 18.10 1.92
C PRO A 64 -8.25 17.65 1.03
N ILE A 65 -9.15 16.87 1.59
CA ILE A 65 -10.38 16.40 0.93
C ILE A 65 -11.48 16.48 1.99
N GLU A 66 -12.53 17.21 1.66
CA GLU A 66 -13.66 17.42 2.56
C GLU A 66 -14.48 16.16 2.74
N GLY A 67 -14.76 15.83 4.01
CA GLY A 67 -15.54 14.67 4.42
C GLY A 67 -14.76 13.36 4.44
N VAL A 68 -14.88 12.64 5.54
CA VAL A 68 -14.14 11.39 5.80
C VAL A 68 -14.35 10.34 4.71
N ARG A 69 -15.60 10.19 4.21
CA ARG A 69 -15.90 9.22 3.16
C ARG A 69 -15.15 9.52 1.87
N ALA A 70 -15.27 10.74 1.35
CA ALA A 70 -14.61 11.14 0.12
C ALA A 70 -13.08 11.07 0.24
N SER A 71 -12.56 11.44 1.41
CA SER A 71 -11.15 11.40 1.73
C SER A 71 -10.57 9.99 1.72
N LEU A 72 -11.23 9.03 2.38
CA LEU A 72 -10.79 7.64 2.42
C LEU A 72 -11.01 6.93 1.07
N GLU A 73 -12.11 7.21 0.38
CA GLU A 73 -12.36 6.70 -0.97
C GLU A 73 -11.28 7.15 -1.96
N TRP A 74 -10.90 8.43 -1.91
CA TRP A 74 -9.79 8.95 -2.70
C TRP A 74 -8.48 8.23 -2.39
N LEU A 75 -8.13 8.05 -1.09
CA LEU A 75 -6.94 7.29 -0.69
C LEU A 75 -6.93 5.88 -1.29
N LEU A 76 -8.03 5.14 -1.15
CA LEU A 76 -8.12 3.78 -1.69
C LEU A 76 -7.97 3.74 -3.21
N LYS A 77 -8.60 4.69 -3.94
CA LYS A 77 -8.47 4.82 -5.40
C LYS A 77 -7.05 5.15 -5.83
N GLU A 78 -6.35 6.01 -5.10
CA GLU A 78 -4.95 6.32 -5.40
C GLU A 78 -4.04 5.11 -5.16
N ILE A 79 -4.31 4.30 -4.12
CA ILE A 79 -3.58 3.04 -3.90
C ILE A 79 -3.82 2.06 -5.06
N VAL A 80 -5.06 1.90 -5.54
CA VAL A 80 -5.38 1.06 -6.72
C VAL A 80 -4.60 1.53 -7.94
N LYS A 81 -4.61 2.83 -8.19
CA LYS A 81 -3.89 3.42 -9.32
C LYS A 81 -2.38 3.19 -9.23
N GLY A 82 -1.78 3.43 -8.05
CA GLY A 82 -0.36 3.16 -7.79
C GLY A 82 -0.02 1.68 -7.94
N TRP A 83 -0.88 0.79 -7.43
CA TRP A 83 -0.73 -0.66 -7.58
C TRP A 83 -0.62 -1.08 -9.03
N ARG A 84 -1.56 -0.64 -9.86
CA ARG A 84 -1.62 -0.98 -11.30
C ARG A 84 -0.54 -0.30 -12.12
N ALA A 85 -0.01 0.84 -11.67
CA ALA A 85 1.10 1.49 -12.33
C ALA A 85 2.43 0.73 -12.16
N ALA A 86 2.78 0.33 -10.92
CA ALA A 86 4.05 -0.34 -10.63
C ALA A 86 4.11 -1.02 -9.26
N VAL A 87 3.42 -0.49 -8.25
CA VAL A 87 3.61 -0.88 -6.85
C VAL A 87 3.17 -2.33 -6.61
N GLY A 88 2.17 -2.84 -7.34
CA GLY A 88 1.75 -4.23 -7.25
C GLY A 88 2.87 -5.24 -7.53
N MET A 89 3.81 -4.91 -8.42
CA MET A 89 4.98 -5.76 -8.68
C MET A 89 6.01 -5.70 -7.54
N VAL A 90 6.09 -4.57 -6.82
CA VAL A 90 6.93 -4.44 -5.64
C VAL A 90 6.39 -5.32 -4.50
N HIS A 91 5.07 -5.33 -4.31
CA HIS A 91 4.43 -6.23 -3.35
C HIS A 91 4.64 -7.71 -3.74
N ALA A 92 4.49 -8.05 -5.02
CA ALA A 92 4.79 -9.40 -5.50
C ALA A 92 6.25 -9.80 -5.23
N LEU A 93 7.21 -8.89 -5.47
CA LEU A 93 8.63 -9.10 -5.14
C LEU A 93 8.83 -9.34 -3.64
N GLY A 94 8.28 -8.47 -2.80
CA GLY A 94 8.38 -8.58 -1.34
C GLY A 94 7.83 -9.90 -0.82
N LEU A 95 6.66 -10.31 -1.31
CA LEU A 95 6.01 -11.56 -0.91
C LEU A 95 6.73 -12.81 -1.45
N THR A 96 7.24 -12.80 -2.67
CA THR A 96 7.87 -13.99 -3.27
C THR A 96 9.32 -14.19 -2.86
N ALA A 97 10.07 -13.10 -2.66
CA ALA A 97 11.48 -13.15 -2.33
C ALA A 97 11.80 -12.74 -0.89
N GLY A 98 10.89 -12.07 -0.20
CA GLY A 98 11.08 -11.61 1.17
C GLY A 98 10.61 -12.60 2.23
N LEU A 99 9.71 -13.54 1.89
CA LEU A 99 9.24 -14.54 2.86
C LEU A 99 10.39 -15.47 3.28
N GLY A 100 10.71 -15.44 4.57
CA GLY A 100 11.81 -16.24 5.14
C GLY A 100 13.22 -15.70 4.86
N ASP A 101 13.36 -14.59 4.15
CA ASP A 101 14.64 -13.92 3.96
C ASP A 101 14.86 -12.87 5.05
N GLU A 102 15.95 -13.02 5.83
CA GLU A 102 16.24 -12.19 7.00
C GLU A 102 16.60 -10.73 6.67
N LYS A 103 16.87 -10.40 5.41
CA LYS A 103 17.22 -9.06 4.95
C LYS A 103 16.14 -8.45 4.10
N LEU A 104 15.66 -9.17 3.11
CA LEU A 104 14.70 -8.64 2.15
C LEU A 104 13.29 -8.53 2.74
N GLY A 105 12.88 -9.46 3.62
CA GLY A 105 11.60 -9.39 4.32
C GLY A 105 11.48 -8.12 5.16
N PRO A 106 12.38 -7.87 6.13
CA PRO A 106 12.38 -6.62 6.91
C PRO A 106 12.52 -5.36 6.04
N ALA A 107 13.34 -5.39 4.99
CA ALA A 107 13.47 -4.26 4.07
C ALA A 107 12.17 -3.97 3.32
N TYR A 108 11.45 -5.00 2.86
CA TYR A 108 10.14 -4.82 2.24
C TYR A 108 9.12 -4.22 3.21
N VAL A 109 9.09 -4.68 4.46
CA VAL A 109 8.24 -4.07 5.49
C VAL A 109 8.59 -2.60 5.68
N THR A 110 9.86 -2.29 5.94
CA THR A 110 10.32 -0.93 6.26
C THR A 110 10.19 0.04 5.08
N GLU A 111 10.50 -0.40 3.86
CA GLU A 111 10.58 0.49 2.70
C GLU A 111 9.27 0.56 1.90
N VAL A 112 8.33 -0.37 2.09
CA VAL A 112 7.09 -0.44 1.30
C VAL A 112 5.84 -0.46 2.16
N LEU A 113 5.69 -1.45 3.06
CA LEU A 113 4.46 -1.63 3.83
C LEU A 113 4.26 -0.52 4.86
N GLU A 114 5.25 -0.27 5.71
CA GLU A 114 5.14 0.73 6.78
C GLU A 114 4.90 2.14 6.25
N PRO A 115 5.60 2.64 5.22
CA PRO A 115 5.29 3.97 4.67
C PRO A 115 3.87 4.09 4.11
N THR A 116 3.32 3.01 3.55
CA THR A 116 1.93 3.00 3.06
C THR A 116 0.94 3.01 4.21
N LEU A 117 1.16 2.20 5.25
CA LEU A 117 0.34 2.21 6.48
C LEU A 117 0.39 3.57 7.16
N GLN A 118 1.58 4.14 7.34
CA GLN A 118 1.76 5.46 7.97
C GLN A 118 1.02 6.58 7.22
N SER A 119 0.92 6.53 5.90
CA SER A 119 0.13 7.50 5.15
C SER A 119 -1.38 7.38 5.44
N ALA A 120 -1.88 6.16 5.63
CA ALA A 120 -3.27 5.92 6.03
C ALA A 120 -3.51 6.28 7.50
N GLU A 121 -2.58 5.95 8.40
CA GLU A 121 -2.63 6.33 9.81
C GLU A 121 -2.73 7.85 9.97
N ALA A 122 -1.87 8.60 9.27
CA ALA A 122 -1.91 10.06 9.30
C ALA A 122 -3.24 10.62 8.80
N ARG A 123 -3.80 10.06 7.72
CA ARG A 123 -5.10 10.47 7.18
C ARG A 123 -6.25 10.15 8.15
N ILE A 124 -6.26 8.98 8.75
CA ILE A 124 -7.24 8.59 9.78
C ILE A 124 -7.15 9.53 10.99
N ALA A 125 -5.92 9.85 11.44
CA ALA A 125 -5.69 10.77 12.55
C ALA A 125 -6.26 12.18 12.27
N LEU A 126 -6.19 12.68 11.04
CA LEU A 126 -6.82 13.95 10.66
C LEU A 126 -8.34 13.91 10.86
N HIS A 127 -9.00 12.81 10.48
CA HIS A 127 -10.45 12.66 10.64
C HIS A 127 -10.89 12.40 12.09
N ILE A 128 -10.04 11.80 12.92
CA ILE A 128 -10.25 11.74 14.36
C ILE A 128 -10.14 13.14 14.95
N ALA A 129 -9.11 13.91 14.58
CA ALA A 129 -8.92 15.26 15.07
C ALA A 129 -10.04 16.23 14.66
N SER A 130 -10.64 16.05 13.48
CA SER A 130 -11.82 16.81 13.02
C SER A 130 -13.14 16.32 13.65
N GLY A 131 -13.13 15.20 14.37
CA GLY A 131 -14.32 14.62 14.99
C GLY A 131 -15.24 13.87 14.03
N GLU A 132 -14.78 13.52 12.84
CA GLU A 132 -15.53 12.71 11.86
C GLU A 132 -15.41 11.21 12.12
N LEU A 133 -14.29 10.78 12.76
CA LEU A 133 -14.08 9.42 13.24
C LEU A 133 -14.00 9.41 14.77
N GLU A 134 -14.43 8.31 15.37
CA GLU A 134 -14.25 8.05 16.79
C GLU A 134 -12.77 7.81 17.12
N PRO A 135 -12.31 8.21 18.32
CA PRO A 135 -10.96 7.88 18.78
C PRO A 135 -10.70 6.38 18.75
N CYS A 136 -9.62 5.98 18.08
CA CYS A 136 -9.22 4.58 17.95
C CYS A 136 -7.70 4.46 17.82
N ASP A 137 -7.19 3.21 17.86
CA ASP A 137 -5.82 2.93 17.45
C ASP A 137 -5.70 3.11 15.93
N VAL A 138 -5.02 4.17 15.51
CA VAL A 138 -4.89 4.53 14.09
C VAL A 138 -4.16 3.47 13.28
N ARG A 139 -3.22 2.72 13.90
CA ARG A 139 -2.50 1.64 13.25
C ARG A 139 -3.41 0.45 12.96
N HIS A 140 -4.22 0.04 13.93
CA HIS A 140 -5.19 -1.04 13.73
C HIS A 140 -6.21 -0.64 12.66
N ALA A 141 -6.74 0.57 12.72
CA ALA A 141 -7.67 1.09 11.73
C ALA A 141 -7.05 1.16 10.32
N ALA A 142 -5.79 1.58 10.20
CA ALA A 142 -5.10 1.61 8.90
C ALA A 142 -4.88 0.20 8.33
N ILE A 143 -4.52 -0.78 9.17
CA ILE A 143 -4.39 -2.18 8.75
C ILE A 143 -5.74 -2.73 8.28
N GLU A 144 -6.83 -2.48 9.03
CA GLU A 144 -8.18 -2.92 8.65
C GLU A 144 -8.67 -2.25 7.36
N LEU A 145 -8.35 -0.98 7.17
CA LEU A 145 -8.71 -0.24 5.94
C LEU A 145 -7.99 -0.79 4.71
N LEU A 146 -6.68 -1.07 4.82
CA LEU A 146 -5.85 -1.40 3.67
C LEU A 146 -5.76 -2.89 3.35
N SER A 147 -5.83 -3.79 4.35
CA SER A 147 -5.62 -5.22 4.12
C SER A 147 -6.59 -5.85 3.12
N PRO A 148 -7.91 -5.60 3.17
CA PRO A 148 -8.83 -6.17 2.19
C PRO A 148 -8.56 -5.67 0.77
N LEU A 149 -8.19 -4.39 0.62
CA LEU A 149 -7.80 -3.82 -0.67
C LEU A 149 -6.55 -4.49 -1.22
N ILE A 150 -5.47 -4.55 -0.42
CA ILE A 150 -4.19 -5.16 -0.81
C ILE A 150 -4.39 -6.63 -1.20
N PHE A 151 -5.15 -7.38 -0.40
CA PHE A 151 -5.48 -8.77 -0.71
C PHE A 151 -6.29 -8.90 -2.00
N GLY A 152 -7.30 -8.04 -2.20
CA GLY A 152 -8.12 -8.02 -3.41
C GLY A 152 -7.28 -7.74 -4.67
N LEU A 153 -6.39 -6.76 -4.61
CA LEU A 153 -5.48 -6.42 -5.70
C LEU A 153 -4.46 -7.52 -5.98
N LEU A 154 -3.86 -8.10 -4.94
CA LEU A 154 -2.96 -9.25 -5.08
C LEU A 154 -3.66 -10.41 -5.78
N HIS A 155 -4.89 -10.75 -5.33
CA HIS A 155 -5.68 -11.82 -5.91
C HIS A 155 -6.06 -11.53 -7.37
N GLN A 156 -6.60 -10.34 -7.67
CA GLN A 156 -7.13 -10.03 -9.00
C GLN A 156 -6.02 -9.76 -10.03
N ASP A 157 -5.04 -8.94 -9.67
CA ASP A 157 -4.06 -8.42 -10.61
C ASP A 157 -2.79 -9.29 -10.65
N ASN A 158 -2.19 -9.65 -9.50
CA ASN A 158 -0.90 -10.35 -9.46
C ASN A 158 -1.04 -11.87 -9.62
N LEU A 159 -2.05 -12.48 -8.98
CA LEU A 159 -2.32 -13.92 -9.07
C LEU A 159 -3.27 -14.27 -10.21
N LEU A 160 -3.64 -13.28 -11.04
CA LEU A 160 -4.54 -13.45 -12.19
C LEU A 160 -5.93 -14.01 -11.81
N GLY A 161 -6.36 -13.78 -10.58
CA GLY A 161 -7.65 -14.21 -10.06
C GLY A 161 -8.84 -13.66 -10.86
N ALA A 162 -8.68 -12.53 -11.53
CA ALA A 162 -9.65 -11.99 -12.46
C ALA A 162 -10.02 -12.98 -13.61
N ARG A 163 -9.13 -13.91 -13.95
CA ARG A 163 -9.39 -14.95 -14.96
C ARG A 163 -10.19 -16.14 -14.40
N CYS A 164 -10.14 -16.35 -13.08
CA CYS A 164 -10.80 -17.46 -12.42
C CYS A 164 -12.13 -17.05 -11.80
N ARG A 165 -12.11 -15.97 -11.05
CA ARG A 165 -13.27 -15.40 -10.37
C ARG A 165 -13.12 -13.88 -10.28
N PRO A 166 -13.64 -13.14 -11.26
CA PRO A 166 -13.53 -11.67 -11.30
C PRO A 166 -14.26 -11.05 -10.11
N LEU A 167 -13.67 -10.00 -9.55
CA LEU A 167 -14.24 -9.16 -8.50
C LEU A 167 -14.51 -7.79 -9.09
N ASP A 168 -15.72 -7.26 -8.91
CA ASP A 168 -15.98 -5.84 -9.11
C ASP A 168 -15.29 -5.05 -7.98
N LEU A 169 -14.13 -4.49 -8.31
CA LEU A 169 -13.29 -3.82 -7.32
C LEU A 169 -13.94 -2.55 -6.80
N ASP A 170 -14.66 -1.80 -7.65
CA ASP A 170 -15.30 -0.55 -7.24
C ASP A 170 -16.46 -0.83 -6.28
N GLN A 171 -17.29 -1.82 -6.57
CA GLN A 171 -18.33 -2.27 -5.65
C GLN A 171 -17.72 -2.77 -4.34
N PHE A 172 -16.70 -3.61 -4.42
CA PHE A 172 -16.01 -4.14 -3.23
C PHE A 172 -15.46 -3.04 -2.32
N LEU A 173 -14.82 -2.01 -2.90
CA LEU A 173 -14.26 -0.89 -2.15
C LEU A 173 -15.36 -0.03 -1.50
N ASN A 174 -16.44 0.24 -2.22
CA ASN A 174 -17.57 0.98 -1.65
C ASN A 174 -18.16 0.26 -0.44
N GLU A 175 -18.44 -1.04 -0.57
CA GLU A 175 -18.98 -1.84 0.53
C GLU A 175 -17.98 -1.96 1.70
N HIS A 176 -16.67 -2.08 1.41
CA HIS A 176 -15.64 -2.12 2.43
C HIS A 176 -15.57 -0.81 3.20
N LEU A 177 -15.60 0.32 2.50
CA LEU A 177 -15.60 1.64 3.11
C LEU A 177 -16.87 1.88 3.95
N ASP A 178 -18.03 1.41 3.50
CA ASP A 178 -19.27 1.46 4.28
C ASP A 178 -19.14 0.69 5.61
N ARG A 179 -18.51 -0.49 5.58
CA ARG A 179 -18.27 -1.27 6.81
C ARG A 179 -17.29 -0.56 7.74
N PHE A 180 -16.20 -0.01 7.19
CA PHE A 180 -15.22 0.75 7.94
C PHE A 180 -15.85 1.97 8.63
N LEU A 181 -16.62 2.76 7.90
CA LEU A 181 -17.29 3.94 8.46
C LEU A 181 -18.40 3.60 9.47
N ARG A 182 -19.03 2.42 9.35
CA ARG A 182 -19.94 1.95 10.43
C ARG A 182 -19.20 1.56 11.71
N ALA A 183 -17.96 1.09 11.59
CA ALA A 183 -17.14 0.69 12.74
C ALA A 183 -16.48 1.90 13.42
N TYR A 184 -15.99 2.84 12.65
CA TYR A 184 -15.14 3.94 13.12
C TYR A 184 -15.75 5.33 12.98
N GLY A 185 -16.83 5.50 12.20
CA GLY A 185 -17.50 6.79 12.04
C GLY A 185 -18.19 7.24 13.32
N ARG A 186 -18.16 8.55 13.56
CA ARG A 186 -18.84 9.13 14.72
C ARG A 186 -20.34 8.87 14.61
N ARG A 187 -20.90 8.33 15.68
CA ARG A 187 -22.35 8.16 15.82
C ARG A 187 -22.95 9.49 16.27
N GLU A 188 -23.92 10.02 15.52
CA GLU A 188 -24.73 11.10 16.03
C GLU A 188 -25.45 10.59 17.29
N GLU A 189 -25.21 11.24 18.43
CA GLU A 189 -26.03 10.97 19.62
C GLU A 189 -27.49 11.29 19.28
N PRO A 190 -28.43 10.38 19.54
CA PRO A 190 -29.85 10.68 19.34
C PRO A 190 -30.20 11.92 20.18
N THR A 191 -30.58 13.00 19.51
CA THR A 191 -31.02 14.25 20.12
C THR A 191 -32.11 13.90 21.14
N GLN A 192 -31.79 13.98 22.44
CA GLN A 192 -32.78 13.83 23.48
C GLN A 192 -33.81 14.94 23.30
N THR A 193 -34.91 14.62 22.68
CA THR A 193 -36.07 15.50 22.62
C THR A 193 -36.62 15.62 24.04
N LEU A 194 -36.23 16.70 24.72
CA LEU A 194 -36.79 17.07 26.01
C LEU A 194 -38.29 17.26 25.83
N VAL A 195 -39.06 16.19 26.10
CA VAL A 195 -40.51 16.32 26.28
C VAL A 195 -40.76 17.15 27.54
N ARG A 196 -40.94 18.45 27.36
CA ARG A 196 -41.50 19.30 28.40
C ARG A 196 -42.90 18.78 28.70
N ARG A 197 -43.04 18.09 29.79
CA ARG A 197 -44.36 17.85 30.42
C ARG A 197 -44.84 19.16 31.00
N SER A 198 -45.88 19.69 30.40
CA SER A 198 -46.72 20.77 30.94
C SER A 198 -47.58 20.25 32.09
#